data_a1bcedee389bedc61aaab8c1d0b17e5e
#
_entry.id   a1bcedee389bedc61aaab8c1d0b17e5e
#
_cell.length_a   1.000
_cell.length_b   1.000
_cell.length_c   1.000
_cell.angle_alpha   90.00
_cell.angle_beta   90.00
_cell.angle_gamma   90.00
#
_symmetry.space_group_name_H-M   'P 1'
#
loop_
_entity.id
_entity.type
_entity.pdbx_description
1 polymer ?
#
loop_
_entity_poly.entity_id
_entity_poly.type
_entity_poly.pdbx_seq_one_letter_code
_entity_poly.pdbx_strand_id
1 'polypeptide(L)'
;MKLRMFSLISGLALLLSACSVQRTGSDAEEPKTKDHIVIAAVGDSLTEGVGDPDGSGYVGKTAESLKKKGHVKTVDIKNYAVQGDKTSDLLKKLDNKKVQKSLRSADYIFFTIGGNDLMKVLRQNMMQLTVQPFQKEEKPFEKRFKTIISKIRKYNENAELVYVSMYNPFTFTLPELKEINGVVTDWNKIAAKELEKDPHAAAVNVEDLFSQKSGSRRISKDDDFHPNAKGYALIADRLYGIIEKQGLPAE
;
A
#
# COMPACT_ATOMS: atom_id res chain seq x y z
N MET A 1 -94.34 -40.94 -5.51
CA MET A 1 -93.69 -41.52 -4.32
C MET A 1 -92.48 -40.65 -4.03
N LYS A 2 -92.50 -39.87 -2.99
CA LYS A 2 -91.58 -38.79 -2.67
C LYS A 2 -90.48 -39.31 -1.76
N LEU A 3 -89.22 -39.19 -2.13
CA LEU A 3 -88.10 -39.47 -1.23
C LEU A 3 -87.34 -38.20 -0.94
N ARG A 4 -87.32 -37.79 0.29
CA ARG A 4 -86.57 -36.57 0.74
C ARG A 4 -85.17 -36.99 1.09
N MET A 5 -84.20 -36.30 0.50
CA MET A 5 -82.80 -36.46 0.84
C MET A 5 -82.38 -35.31 1.71
N PHE A 6 -81.92 -35.59 2.92
CA PHE A 6 -81.32 -34.64 3.86
C PHE A 6 -79.89 -34.38 3.48
N SER A 7 -79.57 -33.13 3.33
CA SER A 7 -78.17 -32.67 3.07
C SER A 7 -77.55 -32.31 4.43
N LEU A 8 -76.51 -33.02 4.79
CA LEU A 8 -75.62 -32.65 5.92
C LEU A 8 -74.50 -31.72 5.38
N ILE A 9 -74.47 -30.50 5.83
CA ILE A 9 -73.36 -29.58 5.61
C ILE A 9 -72.38 -29.75 6.76
N SER A 10 -71.24 -30.41 6.51
CA SER A 10 -70.08 -30.44 7.42
C SER A 10 -69.20 -29.22 7.14
N GLY A 11 -69.22 -28.29 8.09
CA GLY A 11 -68.32 -27.14 8.06
C GLY A 11 -66.90 -27.57 8.44
N LEU A 12 -66.00 -27.44 7.48
CA LEU A 12 -64.56 -27.62 7.70
C LEU A 12 -63.93 -26.26 8.07
N ALA A 13 -63.66 -26.05 9.36
CA ALA A 13 -62.93 -24.88 9.85
C ALA A 13 -61.42 -25.04 9.53
N LEU A 14 -60.95 -24.33 8.52
CA LEU A 14 -59.50 -24.20 8.22
C LEU A 14 -58.88 -23.25 9.24
N LEU A 15 -58.15 -23.80 10.21
CA LEU A 15 -57.23 -23.03 11.06
C LEU A 15 -56.00 -22.63 10.26
N LEU A 16 -55.95 -21.40 9.78
CA LEU A 16 -54.76 -20.77 9.24
C LEU A 16 -53.79 -20.45 10.38
N SER A 17 -52.86 -21.39 10.64
CA SER A 17 -51.73 -21.18 11.51
C SER A 17 -50.75 -20.26 10.80
N ALA A 18 -50.83 -18.96 11.06
CA ALA A 18 -49.82 -17.99 10.60
C ALA A 18 -48.53 -18.21 11.41
N CYS A 19 -47.62 -19.00 10.88
CA CYS A 19 -46.24 -19.00 11.34
C CYS A 19 -45.62 -17.63 11.03
N SER A 20 -45.63 -16.74 12.01
CA SER A 20 -44.75 -15.55 11.97
C SER A 20 -43.31 -16.05 12.06
N VAL A 21 -42.64 -16.11 10.90
CA VAL A 21 -41.18 -16.23 10.85
C VAL A 21 -40.63 -14.95 11.44
N GLN A 22 -40.32 -14.99 12.71
CA GLN A 22 -39.56 -13.97 13.40
C GLN A 22 -38.15 -14.05 12.79
N ARG A 23 -37.87 -13.22 11.80
CA ARG A 23 -36.50 -12.96 11.35
C ARG A 23 -35.77 -12.34 12.55
N THR A 24 -35.09 -13.18 13.30
CA THR A 24 -33.99 -12.71 14.12
C THR A 24 -32.94 -12.21 13.15
N GLY A 25 -33.04 -10.92 12.79
CA GLY A 25 -31.94 -10.21 12.22
C GLY A 25 -30.84 -10.31 13.25
N SER A 26 -29.83 -11.13 12.98
CA SER A 26 -28.53 -10.92 13.58
C SER A 26 -28.05 -9.58 13.03
N ASP A 27 -28.30 -8.52 13.77
CA ASP A 27 -27.52 -7.28 13.64
C ASP A 27 -26.07 -7.69 14.01
N ALA A 28 -25.37 -8.27 13.05
CA ALA A 28 -23.92 -8.32 13.10
C ALA A 28 -23.50 -6.86 13.03
N GLU A 29 -23.20 -6.28 14.19
CA GLU A 29 -22.62 -4.95 14.29
C GLU A 29 -21.41 -4.97 13.39
N GLU A 30 -21.41 -4.14 12.33
CA GLU A 30 -20.22 -4.00 11.48
C GLU A 30 -19.05 -3.64 12.41
N PRO A 31 -17.88 -4.28 12.25
CA PRO A 31 -16.74 -4.01 13.12
C PRO A 31 -16.45 -2.51 13.10
N LYS A 32 -16.47 -1.88 14.26
CA LYS A 32 -16.17 -0.46 14.39
C LYS A 32 -14.76 -0.20 13.90
N THR A 33 -14.62 0.66 12.91
CA THR A 33 -13.31 1.08 12.42
C THR A 33 -12.63 1.94 13.49
N LYS A 34 -11.30 1.79 13.59
CA LYS A 34 -10.51 2.60 14.54
C LYS A 34 -10.66 4.09 14.26
N ASP A 35 -11.01 4.84 15.30
CA ASP A 35 -11.03 6.31 15.27
C ASP A 35 -9.63 6.94 15.21
N HIS A 36 -8.61 6.20 15.67
CA HIS A 36 -7.23 6.64 15.75
C HIS A 36 -6.31 5.64 15.03
N ILE A 37 -5.58 6.10 14.04
CA ILE A 37 -4.66 5.32 13.22
C ILE A 37 -3.21 5.77 13.46
N VAL A 38 -2.31 4.81 13.60
CA VAL A 38 -0.86 5.05 13.71
C VAL A 38 -0.18 4.56 12.44
N ILE A 39 0.52 5.45 11.75
CA ILE A 39 1.35 5.15 10.59
C ILE A 39 2.82 5.23 10.98
N ALA A 40 3.56 4.14 10.84
CA ALA A 40 5.01 4.16 10.83
C ALA A 40 5.51 4.14 9.39
N ALA A 41 6.41 5.03 9.03
CA ALA A 41 6.98 5.11 7.69
C ALA A 41 8.50 4.99 7.76
N VAL A 42 9.07 4.17 6.87
CA VAL A 42 10.52 3.94 6.75
C VAL A 42 10.90 3.90 5.28
N GLY A 43 12.17 4.05 4.98
CA GLY A 43 12.65 3.93 3.60
C GLY A 43 13.48 5.11 3.14
N ASP A 44 13.33 5.47 1.88
CA ASP A 44 14.15 6.47 1.20
C ASP A 44 13.43 7.82 0.98
N SER A 45 13.92 8.62 0.06
CA SER A 45 13.44 9.98 -0.24
C SER A 45 11.96 10.04 -0.65
N LEU A 46 11.40 9.00 -1.27
CA LEU A 46 9.98 8.99 -1.63
C LEU A 46 9.10 8.94 -0.38
N THR A 47 9.47 8.12 0.60
CA THR A 47 8.74 8.04 1.87
C THR A 47 9.01 9.25 2.76
N GLU A 48 10.19 9.87 2.65
CA GLU A 48 10.51 11.14 3.32
C GLU A 48 9.64 12.29 2.81
N GLY A 49 9.32 12.29 1.49
CA GLY A 49 8.50 13.32 0.84
C GLY A 49 9.34 14.36 0.08
N VAL A 50 10.58 14.01 -0.30
CA VAL A 50 11.47 14.92 -1.05
C VAL A 50 10.81 15.32 -2.38
N GLY A 51 10.87 16.62 -2.72
CA GLY A 51 10.24 17.19 -3.91
C GLY A 51 8.80 17.66 -3.71
N ASP A 52 8.17 17.35 -2.57
CA ASP A 52 6.89 17.93 -2.18
C ASP A 52 7.14 19.22 -1.40
N PRO A 53 6.65 20.39 -1.86
CA PRO A 53 6.87 21.66 -1.16
C PRO A 53 6.43 21.67 0.30
N ASP A 54 5.38 20.90 0.62
CA ASP A 54 4.84 20.79 1.98
C ASP A 54 5.60 19.73 2.82
N GLY A 55 6.51 18.97 2.20
CA GLY A 55 7.26 17.90 2.84
C GLY A 55 6.42 16.72 3.35
N SER A 56 5.12 16.72 3.03
CA SER A 56 4.19 15.68 3.52
C SER A 56 4.29 14.37 2.74
N GLY A 57 4.72 14.45 1.48
CA GLY A 57 4.84 13.32 0.57
C GLY A 57 3.54 12.51 0.45
N TYR A 58 3.64 11.27 -0.01
CA TYR A 58 2.49 10.39 -0.08
C TYR A 58 1.98 9.96 1.30
N VAL A 59 2.86 9.88 2.30
CA VAL A 59 2.50 9.46 3.67
C VAL A 59 1.51 10.44 4.29
N GLY A 60 1.83 11.74 4.27
CA GLY A 60 0.95 12.76 4.82
C GLY A 60 -0.36 12.90 4.03
N LYS A 61 -0.27 12.87 2.70
CA LYS A 61 -1.47 12.95 1.84
C LYS A 61 -2.40 11.75 2.01
N THR A 62 -1.87 10.54 2.23
CA THR A 62 -2.68 9.36 2.58
C THR A 62 -3.34 9.53 3.95
N ALA A 63 -2.63 10.06 4.95
CA ALA A 63 -3.19 10.33 6.26
C ALA A 63 -4.35 11.35 6.19
N GLU A 64 -4.24 12.36 5.32
CA GLU A 64 -5.35 13.28 5.06
C GLU A 64 -6.55 12.58 4.41
N SER A 65 -6.31 11.67 3.46
CA SER A 65 -7.37 10.88 2.83
C SER A 65 -8.07 9.97 3.84
N LEU A 66 -7.33 9.33 4.75
CA LEU A 66 -7.90 8.54 5.85
C LEU A 66 -8.83 9.37 6.74
N LYS A 67 -8.43 10.59 7.10
CA LYS A 67 -9.28 11.49 7.89
C LYS A 67 -10.52 11.97 7.13
N LYS A 68 -10.38 12.31 5.85
CA LYS A 68 -11.46 12.90 5.05
C LYS A 68 -12.47 11.87 4.53
N LYS A 69 -11.99 10.70 4.12
CA LYS A 69 -12.78 9.66 3.43
C LYS A 69 -13.01 8.42 4.29
N GLY A 70 -12.07 8.09 5.18
CA GLY A 70 -12.05 6.87 5.99
C GLY A 70 -12.75 6.99 7.35
N HIS A 71 -13.37 8.16 7.65
CA HIS A 71 -14.00 8.44 8.96
C HIS A 71 -13.06 8.30 10.17
N VAL A 72 -11.75 8.35 9.95
CA VAL A 72 -10.72 8.32 11.00
C VAL A 72 -10.57 9.70 11.62
N LYS A 73 -10.71 9.82 12.93
CA LYS A 73 -10.63 11.12 13.63
C LYS A 73 -9.21 11.66 13.68
N THR A 74 -8.25 10.78 13.98
CA THR A 74 -6.84 11.16 14.12
C THR A 74 -5.91 10.18 13.46
N VAL A 75 -4.82 10.68 12.89
CA VAL A 75 -3.73 9.87 12.33
C VAL A 75 -2.40 10.37 12.86
N ASP A 76 -1.69 9.51 13.57
CA ASP A 76 -0.33 9.77 14.04
C ASP A 76 0.69 9.23 13.03
N ILE A 77 1.61 10.06 12.59
CA ILE A 77 2.67 9.68 11.64
C ILE A 77 4.02 9.68 12.36
N LYS A 78 4.75 8.58 12.22
CA LYS A 78 6.15 8.44 12.64
C LYS A 78 6.98 8.10 11.41
N ASN A 79 7.51 9.13 10.74
CA ASN A 79 8.33 8.97 9.54
C ASN A 79 9.82 8.94 9.90
N TYR A 80 10.48 7.84 9.53
CA TYR A 80 11.92 7.58 9.71
C TYR A 80 12.65 7.38 8.38
N ALA A 81 12.00 7.68 7.27
CA ALA A 81 12.63 7.62 5.96
C ALA A 81 13.73 8.67 5.83
N VAL A 82 14.77 8.38 5.07
CA VAL A 82 15.89 9.28 4.84
C VAL A 82 16.33 9.21 3.38
N GLN A 83 16.43 10.37 2.75
CA GLN A 83 16.93 10.52 1.39
C GLN A 83 18.26 9.79 1.21
N GLY A 84 18.38 9.02 0.14
CA GLY A 84 19.59 8.28 -0.20
C GLY A 84 19.71 6.90 0.44
N ASP A 85 18.83 6.52 1.35
CA ASP A 85 18.87 5.19 1.97
C ASP A 85 18.71 4.09 0.91
N LYS A 86 19.58 3.09 1.02
CA LYS A 86 19.55 1.82 0.30
C LYS A 86 18.94 0.73 1.19
N THR A 87 18.65 -0.41 0.59
CA THR A 87 18.20 -1.59 1.34
C THR A 87 19.12 -1.92 2.53
N SER A 88 20.45 -1.75 2.38
CA SER A 88 21.44 -1.95 3.46
C SER A 88 21.30 -0.95 4.60
N ASP A 89 20.92 0.28 4.31
CA ASP A 89 20.82 1.36 5.30
C ASP A 89 19.49 1.23 6.05
N LEU A 90 18.39 0.87 5.35
CA LEU A 90 17.12 0.53 5.97
C LEU A 90 17.27 -0.66 6.94
N LEU A 91 18.02 -1.71 6.56
CA LEU A 91 18.29 -2.85 7.46
C LEU A 91 18.93 -2.43 8.77
N LYS A 92 19.89 -1.49 8.74
CA LYS A 92 20.52 -0.92 9.97
C LYS A 92 19.53 -0.07 10.75
N LYS A 93 18.71 0.74 10.05
CA LYS A 93 17.69 1.60 10.67
C LYS A 93 16.65 0.79 11.43
N LEU A 94 16.27 -0.39 10.94
CA LEU A 94 15.37 -1.31 11.62
C LEU A 94 15.94 -1.88 12.93
N ASP A 95 17.25 -1.74 13.20
CA ASP A 95 17.88 -2.09 14.49
C ASP A 95 17.76 -0.96 15.53
N ASN A 96 17.31 0.23 15.15
CA ASN A 96 17.11 1.35 16.07
C ASN A 96 15.88 1.13 16.95
N LYS A 97 16.07 1.21 18.28
CA LYS A 97 14.98 0.97 19.26
C LYS A 97 13.79 1.90 19.11
N LYS A 98 14.00 3.17 18.69
CA LYS A 98 12.91 4.13 18.46
C LYS A 98 12.06 3.71 17.26
N VAL A 99 12.69 3.27 16.17
CA VAL A 99 12.01 2.73 14.99
C VAL A 99 11.21 1.48 15.35
N GLN A 100 11.85 0.52 16.04
CA GLN A 100 11.19 -0.70 16.50
C GLN A 100 9.96 -0.43 17.35
N LYS A 101 10.04 0.55 18.29
CA LYS A 101 8.89 0.94 19.12
C LYS A 101 7.74 1.44 18.26
N SER A 102 8.00 2.27 17.26
CA SER A 102 6.96 2.80 16.37
C SER A 102 6.37 1.73 15.45
N LEU A 103 7.20 0.81 14.95
CA LEU A 103 6.70 -0.32 14.16
C LEU A 103 5.72 -1.20 14.97
N ARG A 104 6.03 -1.48 16.26
CA ARG A 104 5.16 -2.30 17.11
C ARG A 104 3.77 -1.71 17.34
N SER A 105 3.65 -0.39 17.34
CA SER A 105 2.39 0.30 17.61
C SER A 105 1.65 0.75 16.34
N ALA A 106 2.19 0.46 15.17
CA ALA A 106 1.63 0.90 13.90
C ALA A 106 0.45 0.03 13.47
N ASP A 107 -0.60 0.66 12.92
CA ASP A 107 -1.66 0.02 12.16
C ASP A 107 -1.24 -0.16 10.70
N TYR A 108 -0.52 0.81 10.17
CA TYR A 108 0.08 0.79 8.84
C TYR A 108 1.59 1.01 8.90
N ILE A 109 2.31 0.26 8.10
CA ILE A 109 3.75 0.48 7.87
C ILE A 109 3.95 0.78 6.40
N PHE A 110 4.30 2.02 6.07
CA PHE A 110 4.55 2.44 4.69
C PHE A 110 6.04 2.50 4.42
N PHE A 111 6.46 2.03 3.24
CA PHE A 111 7.87 2.11 2.88
C PHE A 111 8.14 2.15 1.39
N THR A 112 9.23 2.80 1.02
CA THR A 112 9.88 2.75 -0.29
C THR A 112 11.33 2.37 -0.09
N ILE A 113 11.89 1.56 -0.96
CA ILE A 113 13.31 1.22 -0.95
C ILE A 113 13.72 0.55 -2.27
N GLY A 114 14.97 0.65 -2.63
CA GLY A 114 15.55 -0.02 -3.80
C GLY A 114 16.01 0.95 -4.89
N GLY A 115 15.37 2.12 -5.01
CA GLY A 115 15.77 3.12 -5.99
C GLY A 115 17.24 3.54 -5.87
N ASN A 116 17.73 3.73 -4.63
CA ASN A 116 19.13 4.08 -4.39
C ASN A 116 20.10 2.91 -4.59
N ASP A 117 19.65 1.66 -4.47
CA ASP A 117 20.43 0.49 -4.86
C ASP A 117 20.60 0.47 -6.38
N LEU A 118 19.54 0.70 -7.17
CA LEU A 118 19.60 0.87 -8.63
C LEU A 118 20.52 2.02 -9.03
N MET A 119 20.37 3.18 -8.39
CA MET A 119 21.20 4.36 -8.65
C MET A 119 22.68 4.11 -8.35
N LYS A 120 23.00 3.29 -7.36
CA LYS A 120 24.37 2.86 -7.08
C LYS A 120 24.92 2.04 -8.24
N VAL A 121 24.18 1.05 -8.74
CA VAL A 121 24.59 0.22 -9.89
C VAL A 121 24.78 1.12 -11.12
N LEU A 122 23.83 2.02 -11.40
CA LEU A 122 23.92 2.98 -12.51
C LEU A 122 25.22 3.78 -12.47
N ARG A 123 25.50 4.44 -11.33
CA ARG A 123 26.71 5.30 -11.18
C ARG A 123 28.01 4.52 -11.33
N GLN A 124 28.04 3.27 -10.87
CA GLN A 124 29.24 2.42 -10.98
C GLN A 124 29.51 1.93 -12.41
N ASN A 125 28.52 1.99 -13.31
CA ASN A 125 28.59 1.45 -14.66
C ASN A 125 28.31 2.51 -15.76
N MET A 126 28.33 3.79 -15.45
CA MET A 126 27.97 4.88 -16.38
C MET A 126 28.79 4.88 -17.68
N MET A 127 30.06 4.46 -17.63
CA MET A 127 30.93 4.43 -18.79
C MET A 127 30.61 3.32 -19.80
N GLN A 128 29.96 2.24 -19.36
CA GLN A 128 29.52 1.10 -20.18
C GLN A 128 28.19 0.58 -19.64
N LEU A 129 27.15 1.40 -19.81
CA LEU A 129 25.84 1.09 -19.27
C LEU A 129 25.21 -0.08 -20.05
N THR A 130 25.01 -1.19 -19.37
CA THR A 130 24.31 -2.38 -19.84
C THR A 130 23.35 -2.90 -18.77
N VAL A 131 22.43 -3.78 -19.12
CA VAL A 131 21.46 -4.37 -18.18
C VAL A 131 22.11 -5.38 -17.22
N GLN A 132 23.23 -5.99 -17.63
CA GLN A 132 23.86 -7.07 -16.85
C GLN A 132 24.24 -6.72 -15.40
N PRO A 133 24.83 -5.55 -15.07
CA PRO A 133 25.13 -5.19 -13.69
C PRO A 133 23.88 -5.14 -12.81
N PHE A 134 22.74 -4.70 -13.34
CA PHE A 134 21.47 -4.66 -12.62
C PHE A 134 20.91 -6.05 -12.37
N GLN A 135 20.97 -6.95 -13.36
CA GLN A 135 20.59 -8.36 -13.23
C GLN A 135 21.44 -9.09 -12.19
N LYS A 136 22.74 -8.81 -12.11
CA LYS A 136 23.61 -9.37 -11.06
C LYS A 136 23.21 -8.92 -9.66
N GLU A 137 22.64 -7.71 -9.52
CA GLU A 137 22.23 -7.17 -8.23
C GLU A 137 20.79 -7.61 -7.81
N GLU A 138 19.99 -8.22 -8.70
CA GLU A 138 18.62 -8.68 -8.39
C GLU A 138 18.55 -9.63 -7.20
N LYS A 139 19.38 -10.71 -7.19
CA LYS A 139 19.42 -11.66 -6.09
C LYS A 139 19.89 -11.06 -4.77
N PRO A 140 20.97 -10.25 -4.73
CA PRO A 140 21.33 -9.47 -3.54
C PRO A 140 20.20 -8.55 -3.05
N PHE A 141 19.52 -7.84 -3.96
CA PHE A 141 18.36 -7.00 -3.63
C PHE A 141 17.23 -7.83 -3.03
N GLU A 142 16.79 -8.91 -3.70
CA GLU A 142 15.76 -9.83 -3.22
C GLU A 142 16.05 -10.31 -1.79
N LYS A 143 17.28 -10.75 -1.53
CA LYS A 143 17.69 -11.22 -0.20
C LYS A 143 17.55 -10.11 0.87
N ARG A 144 18.01 -8.89 0.56
CA ARG A 144 17.90 -7.75 1.50
C ARG A 144 16.45 -7.35 1.70
N PHE A 145 15.66 -7.28 0.63
CA PHE A 145 14.24 -6.94 0.67
C PHE A 145 13.46 -7.93 1.54
N LYS A 146 13.64 -9.24 1.31
CA LYS A 146 13.08 -10.30 2.16
C LYS A 146 13.48 -10.13 3.64
N THR A 147 14.75 -9.79 3.91
CA THR A 147 15.22 -9.57 5.28
C THR A 147 14.56 -8.34 5.91
N ILE A 148 14.30 -7.27 5.14
CA ILE A 148 13.56 -6.09 5.59
C ILE A 148 12.15 -6.49 6.03
N ILE A 149 11.39 -7.21 5.17
CA ILE A 149 10.04 -7.69 5.50
C ILE A 149 10.07 -8.54 6.78
N SER A 150 10.97 -9.51 6.86
CA SER A 150 11.10 -10.39 8.02
C SER A 150 11.42 -9.61 9.31
N LYS A 151 12.27 -8.57 9.25
CA LYS A 151 12.56 -7.72 10.40
C LYS A 151 11.34 -6.88 10.81
N ILE A 152 10.60 -6.32 9.86
CA ILE A 152 9.37 -5.57 10.14
C ILE A 152 8.36 -6.49 10.82
N ARG A 153 8.13 -7.67 10.27
CA ARG A 153 7.18 -8.65 10.82
C ARG A 153 7.56 -9.17 12.20
N LYS A 154 8.84 -9.27 12.50
CA LYS A 154 9.30 -9.59 13.87
C LYS A 154 8.83 -8.55 14.90
N TYR A 155 8.60 -7.31 14.49
CA TYR A 155 8.13 -6.25 15.39
C TYR A 155 6.62 -6.09 15.37
N ASN A 156 5.97 -6.34 14.23
CA ASN A 156 4.53 -6.23 14.07
C ASN A 156 4.03 -7.20 12.99
N GLU A 157 3.34 -8.24 13.43
CA GLU A 157 2.79 -9.28 12.55
C GLU A 157 1.48 -8.83 11.89
N ASN A 158 0.75 -7.89 12.51
CA ASN A 158 -0.63 -7.55 12.13
C ASN A 158 -0.75 -6.23 11.35
N ALA A 159 0.24 -5.32 11.44
CA ALA A 159 0.16 -4.07 10.69
C ALA A 159 0.04 -4.29 9.19
N GLU A 160 -0.78 -3.48 8.52
CA GLU A 160 -0.83 -3.47 7.07
C GLU A 160 0.47 -2.88 6.51
N LEU A 161 1.27 -3.72 5.85
CA LEU A 161 2.57 -3.36 5.29
C LEU A 161 2.41 -2.95 3.83
N VAL A 162 2.64 -1.69 3.53
CA VAL A 162 2.43 -1.16 2.18
C VAL A 162 3.74 -0.65 1.58
N TYR A 163 4.16 -1.30 0.52
CA TYR A 163 5.32 -0.91 -0.28
C TYR A 163 4.88 -0.09 -1.48
N VAL A 164 5.41 1.10 -1.64
CA VAL A 164 5.27 1.87 -2.89
C VAL A 164 6.44 1.53 -3.81
N SER A 165 6.12 1.07 -5.03
CA SER A 165 7.12 0.61 -5.99
C SER A 165 8.02 1.75 -6.49
N MET A 166 9.14 1.37 -7.08
CA MET A 166 10.02 2.30 -7.77
C MET A 166 9.41 2.73 -9.12
N TYR A 167 9.86 3.87 -9.64
CA TYR A 167 9.65 4.30 -11.03
C TYR A 167 10.99 4.73 -11.64
N ASN A 168 11.05 4.84 -12.97
CA ASN A 168 12.23 5.37 -13.65
C ASN A 168 12.15 6.91 -13.74
N PRO A 169 12.96 7.65 -12.99
CA PRO A 169 12.95 9.11 -13.02
C PRO A 169 13.50 9.67 -14.35
N PHE A 170 14.28 8.87 -15.08
CA PHE A 170 14.95 9.29 -16.32
C PHE A 170 14.10 9.13 -17.57
N THR A 171 12.86 8.64 -17.46
CA THR A 171 11.98 8.39 -18.61
C THR A 171 11.88 9.59 -19.57
N PHE A 172 11.94 10.82 -19.06
CA PHE A 172 11.77 12.05 -19.84
C PHE A 172 13.07 12.84 -20.04
N THR A 173 14.02 12.70 -19.12
CA THR A 173 15.29 13.46 -19.13
C THR A 173 16.40 12.74 -19.91
N LEU A 174 16.39 11.42 -19.91
CA LEU A 174 17.36 10.57 -20.59
C LEU A 174 16.65 9.41 -21.31
N PRO A 175 15.90 9.71 -22.40
CA PRO A 175 15.12 8.70 -23.12
C PRO A 175 15.96 7.58 -23.74
N GLU A 176 17.26 7.79 -23.94
CA GLU A 176 18.23 6.76 -24.32
C GLU A 176 18.40 5.66 -23.27
N LEU A 177 18.06 5.95 -22.00
CA LEU A 177 18.07 4.97 -20.90
C LEU A 177 16.75 4.19 -20.77
N LYS A 178 15.96 4.09 -21.86
CA LYS A 178 14.66 3.38 -21.85
C LYS A 178 14.75 1.92 -21.36
N GLU A 179 15.89 1.28 -21.53
CA GLU A 179 16.14 -0.08 -21.05
C GLU A 179 16.08 -0.18 -19.50
N ILE A 180 16.34 0.93 -18.80
CA ILE A 180 16.17 1.02 -17.34
C ILE A 180 14.72 0.82 -16.92
N ASN A 181 13.73 1.11 -17.78
CA ASN A 181 12.33 0.79 -17.48
C ASN A 181 12.14 -0.71 -17.23
N GLY A 182 12.75 -1.56 -18.07
CA GLY A 182 12.72 -3.02 -17.88
C GLY A 182 13.33 -3.44 -16.55
N VAL A 183 14.49 -2.85 -16.20
CA VAL A 183 15.17 -3.11 -14.93
C VAL A 183 14.28 -2.73 -13.74
N VAL A 184 13.68 -1.53 -13.75
CA VAL A 184 12.78 -1.08 -12.68
C VAL A 184 11.58 -2.03 -12.55
N THR A 185 10.97 -2.39 -13.68
CA THR A 185 9.85 -3.33 -13.71
C THR A 185 10.23 -4.69 -13.11
N ASP A 186 11.39 -5.23 -13.43
CA ASP A 186 11.82 -6.54 -12.92
C ASP A 186 12.12 -6.50 -11.43
N TRP A 187 12.76 -5.44 -10.93
CA TRP A 187 12.97 -5.26 -9.49
C TRP A 187 11.65 -5.05 -8.72
N ASN A 188 10.69 -4.33 -9.31
CA ASN A 188 9.35 -4.18 -8.72
C ASN A 188 8.60 -5.52 -8.67
N LYS A 189 8.75 -6.38 -9.68
CA LYS A 189 8.19 -7.75 -9.65
C LYS A 189 8.80 -8.59 -8.54
N ILE A 190 10.13 -8.47 -8.31
CA ILE A 190 10.80 -9.17 -7.21
C ILE A 190 10.19 -8.72 -5.87
N ALA A 191 10.05 -7.41 -5.66
CA ALA A 191 9.47 -6.86 -4.44
C ALA A 191 8.01 -7.32 -4.25
N ALA A 192 7.17 -7.20 -5.29
CA ALA A 192 5.78 -7.62 -5.24
C ALA A 192 5.64 -9.11 -4.90
N LYS A 193 6.42 -9.98 -5.54
CA LYS A 193 6.42 -11.43 -5.28
C LYS A 193 6.80 -11.79 -3.83
N GLU A 194 7.68 -11.01 -3.20
CA GLU A 194 8.00 -11.23 -1.78
C GLU A 194 6.85 -10.79 -0.87
N LEU A 195 6.14 -9.71 -1.21
CA LEU A 195 4.99 -9.22 -0.45
C LEU A 195 3.75 -10.11 -0.59
N GLU A 196 3.53 -10.74 -1.76
CA GLU A 196 2.42 -11.68 -1.99
C GLU A 196 2.41 -12.87 -1.02
N LYS A 197 3.53 -13.16 -0.36
CA LYS A 197 3.65 -14.23 0.64
C LYS A 197 3.08 -13.83 2.01
N ASP A 198 2.72 -12.58 2.18
CA ASP A 198 2.29 -11.98 3.44
C ASP A 198 0.85 -11.45 3.27
N PRO A 199 -0.15 -12.03 3.98
CA PRO A 199 -1.56 -11.66 3.82
C PRO A 199 -1.86 -10.22 4.25
N HIS A 200 -1.00 -9.61 5.05
CA HIS A 200 -1.10 -8.23 5.50
C HIS A 200 -0.11 -7.30 4.77
N ALA A 201 0.27 -7.65 3.54
CA ALA A 201 1.16 -6.81 2.75
C ALA A 201 0.60 -6.52 1.36
N ALA A 202 0.90 -5.33 0.85
CA ALA A 202 0.54 -4.91 -0.49
C ALA A 202 1.66 -4.13 -1.18
N ALA A 203 1.76 -4.28 -2.50
CA ALA A 203 2.58 -3.44 -3.35
C ALA A 203 1.71 -2.46 -4.12
N VAL A 204 2.02 -1.18 -4.02
CA VAL A 204 1.41 -0.08 -4.80
C VAL A 204 2.30 0.19 -6.00
N ASN A 205 1.93 -0.32 -7.17
CA ASN A 205 2.68 -0.02 -8.39
C ASN A 205 2.41 1.43 -8.83
N VAL A 206 3.48 2.21 -9.05
CA VAL A 206 3.43 3.62 -9.46
C VAL A 206 4.18 3.90 -10.77
N GLU A 207 4.72 2.88 -11.44
CA GLU A 207 5.49 3.04 -12.67
C GLU A 207 4.72 3.80 -13.76
N ASP A 208 3.46 3.45 -13.98
CA ASP A 208 2.59 4.07 -15.00
C ASP A 208 2.32 5.55 -14.71
N LEU A 209 2.35 5.96 -13.45
CA LEU A 209 2.19 7.38 -13.09
C LEU A 209 3.32 8.24 -13.66
N PHE A 210 4.52 7.68 -13.83
CA PHE A 210 5.71 8.41 -14.24
C PHE A 210 6.25 8.01 -15.61
N SER A 211 5.66 7.01 -16.28
CA SER A 211 6.11 6.57 -17.61
C SER A 211 5.36 7.21 -18.78
N GLN A 212 4.17 7.77 -18.57
CA GLN A 212 3.37 8.43 -19.60
C GLN A 212 3.82 9.87 -19.82
N LYS A 213 3.51 10.47 -20.99
CA LYS A 213 3.82 11.89 -21.32
C LYS A 213 3.39 12.88 -20.22
N SER A 214 2.32 12.60 -19.51
CA SER A 214 1.88 13.41 -18.36
C SER A 214 2.78 13.26 -17.12
N GLY A 215 3.62 12.23 -17.07
CA GLY A 215 4.53 11.94 -15.95
C GLY A 215 5.52 13.05 -15.69
N SER A 216 6.06 13.69 -16.74
CA SER A 216 6.99 14.82 -16.59
C SER A 216 6.43 15.98 -15.76
N ARG A 217 5.09 16.18 -15.78
CA ARG A 217 4.41 17.20 -14.96
C ARG A 217 4.20 16.80 -13.50
N ARG A 218 4.63 15.60 -13.13
CA ARG A 218 4.52 15.00 -11.79
C ARG A 218 5.85 14.93 -11.07
N ILE A 219 6.92 15.31 -11.78
CA ILE A 219 8.29 15.39 -11.25
C ILE A 219 8.56 16.82 -10.78
N SER A 220 9.32 16.97 -9.70
CA SER A 220 9.79 18.24 -9.18
C SER A 220 10.76 18.89 -10.19
N LYS A 221 10.65 20.19 -10.35
CA LYS A 221 11.59 20.98 -11.17
C LYS A 221 12.89 21.29 -10.42
N ASP A 222 12.94 21.05 -9.14
CA ASP A 222 14.10 21.37 -8.32
C ASP A 222 15.24 20.37 -8.53
N ASP A 223 14.90 19.12 -8.93
CA ASP A 223 15.88 18.06 -9.11
C ASP A 223 15.63 17.14 -10.32
N ASP A 224 14.52 17.33 -11.03
CA ASP A 224 14.08 16.50 -12.16
C ASP A 224 14.05 14.97 -11.86
N PHE A 225 13.88 14.62 -10.60
CA PHE A 225 14.00 13.26 -10.12
C PHE A 225 12.84 12.83 -9.22
N HIS A 226 12.54 13.59 -8.16
CA HIS A 226 11.50 13.24 -7.19
C HIS A 226 10.12 13.70 -7.65
N PRO A 227 9.03 13.05 -7.14
CA PRO A 227 7.70 13.55 -7.41
C PRO A 227 7.48 14.93 -6.81
N ASN A 228 6.74 15.79 -7.51
CA ASN A 228 6.21 17.01 -6.94
C ASN A 228 4.89 16.75 -6.18
N ALA A 229 4.28 17.80 -5.61
CA ALA A 229 3.01 17.68 -4.87
C ALA A 229 1.92 16.89 -5.63
N LYS A 230 1.83 17.09 -6.96
CA LYS A 230 0.86 16.37 -7.80
C LYS A 230 1.22 14.90 -7.97
N GLY A 231 2.50 14.58 -8.15
CA GLY A 231 2.99 13.20 -8.20
C GLY A 231 2.69 12.46 -6.91
N TYR A 232 3.00 13.07 -5.77
CA TYR A 232 2.70 12.50 -4.46
C TYR A 232 1.20 12.34 -4.17
N ALA A 233 0.36 13.28 -4.62
CA ALA A 233 -1.09 13.15 -4.48
C ALA A 233 -1.62 11.90 -5.22
N LEU A 234 -1.14 11.65 -6.44
CA LEU A 234 -1.54 10.46 -7.22
C LEU A 234 -1.03 9.14 -6.59
N ILE A 235 0.16 9.14 -6.00
CA ILE A 235 0.66 7.99 -5.23
C ILE A 235 -0.25 7.75 -4.03
N ALA A 236 -0.57 8.80 -3.28
CA ALA A 236 -1.44 8.72 -2.10
C ALA A 236 -2.86 8.26 -2.44
N ASP A 237 -3.46 8.75 -3.52
CA ASP A 237 -4.78 8.32 -3.98
C ASP A 237 -4.78 6.82 -4.34
N ARG A 238 -3.73 6.34 -5.00
CA ARG A 238 -3.59 4.91 -5.33
C ARG A 238 -3.41 4.05 -4.10
N LEU A 239 -2.58 4.50 -3.16
CA LEU A 239 -2.36 3.82 -1.88
C LEU A 239 -3.66 3.78 -1.07
N TYR A 240 -4.37 4.91 -0.96
CA TYR A 240 -5.66 4.96 -0.28
C TYR A 240 -6.67 3.98 -0.89
N GLY A 241 -6.73 3.87 -2.21
CA GLY A 241 -7.60 2.91 -2.89
C GLY A 241 -7.27 1.44 -2.60
N ILE A 242 -6.04 1.11 -2.22
CA ILE A 242 -5.66 -0.22 -1.72
C ILE A 242 -6.16 -0.42 -0.30
N ILE A 243 -5.92 0.57 0.58
CA ILE A 243 -6.42 0.55 1.96
C ILE A 243 -7.95 0.38 1.99
N GLU A 244 -8.67 1.13 1.16
CA GLU A 244 -10.13 1.07 1.08
C GLU A 244 -10.64 -0.33 0.67
N LYS A 245 -9.93 -1.00 -0.23
CA LYS A 245 -10.27 -2.38 -0.66
C LYS A 245 -9.96 -3.44 0.39
N GLN A 246 -8.93 -3.26 1.19
CA GLN A 246 -8.53 -4.17 2.26
C GLN A 246 -9.40 -3.97 3.52
N GLY A 247 -10.10 -2.84 3.63
CA GLY A 247 -10.79 -2.38 4.81
C GLY A 247 -9.86 -1.62 5.77
N LEU A 248 -10.46 -0.77 6.61
CA LEU A 248 -9.72 -0.08 7.67
C LEU A 248 -9.51 -1.05 8.85
N PRO A 249 -8.45 -0.87 9.65
CA PRO A 249 -8.26 -1.66 10.87
C PRO A 249 -9.48 -1.55 11.78
N ALA A 250 -9.93 -2.68 12.31
CA ALA A 250 -10.99 -2.75 13.32
C ALA A 250 -10.44 -2.39 14.72
N GLU A 251 -11.35 -1.97 15.63
CA GLU A 251 -11.04 -1.76 17.04
C GLU A 251 -10.69 -3.07 17.76
#